data_7fcd510e1eaf3fa5551a116c05e05608
#
_entry.id   7fcd510e1eaf3fa5551a116c05e05608
#
_cell.length_a   1.000
_cell.length_b   1.000
_cell.length_c   1.000
_cell.angle_alpha   90.00
_cell.angle_beta   90.00
_cell.angle_gamma   90.00
#
_symmetry.space_group_name_H-M   'P 1'
#
loop_
_entity.id
_entity.type
_entity.pdbx_description
1 polymer ?
#
loop_
_entity_poly.entity_id
_entity_poly.type
_entity_poly.pdbx_seq_one_letter_code
_entity_poly.pdbx_strand_id
1 'polypeptide(L)'
;MAYTHTPLQQVIESGIAPVAKQYSASGRVSLNETVADDQTDAELSFALDVSAVKSFILQSDVDCLVETNDGSTPDDTISLKAGVPYVWNTDSYNAFLFTEDITALFVTTADGAANIQCEALIDVTP
;
A
#
# COMPACT_ATOMS: atom_id res chain seq x y z
N MET A 1 -2.56 -10.86 -19.71
CA MET A 1 -3.79 -10.53 -18.91
C MET A 1 -3.58 -9.21 -18.22
N ALA A 2 -4.57 -8.33 -18.29
CA ALA A 2 -4.50 -7.04 -17.63
C ALA A 2 -5.17 -7.11 -16.26
N TYR A 3 -4.63 -6.39 -15.29
CA TYR A 3 -5.20 -6.22 -13.97
C TYR A 3 -5.79 -4.82 -13.84
N THR A 4 -6.84 -4.68 -13.07
CA THR A 4 -7.62 -3.44 -13.02
C THR A 4 -7.92 -3.03 -11.57
N HIS A 5 -7.69 -1.76 -11.27
CA HIS A 5 -8.17 -1.10 -10.04
C HIS A 5 -9.18 -0.02 -10.42
N THR A 6 -10.24 0.07 -9.63
CA THR A 6 -11.24 1.14 -9.78
C THR A 6 -11.44 1.80 -8.42
N PRO A 7 -10.51 2.67 -8.00
CA PRO A 7 -10.66 3.36 -6.72
C PRO A 7 -11.90 4.24 -6.74
N LEU A 8 -12.70 4.16 -5.67
CA LEU A 8 -13.88 4.99 -5.49
C LEU A 8 -13.71 5.86 -4.26
N GLN A 9 -13.71 7.18 -4.47
CA GLN A 9 -13.73 8.16 -3.39
C GLN A 9 -15.18 8.50 -3.09
N GLN A 10 -15.63 8.18 -1.87
CA GLN A 10 -16.99 8.52 -1.44
C GLN A 10 -16.99 9.83 -0.67
N VAL A 11 -17.81 10.77 -1.10
CA VAL A 11 -18.02 12.03 -0.41
C VAL A 11 -19.49 12.05 0.03
N ILE A 12 -19.71 11.89 1.35
CA ILE A 12 -21.05 11.78 1.92
C ILE A 12 -21.44 13.12 2.53
N GLU A 13 -22.67 13.54 2.31
CA GLU A 13 -23.28 14.76 2.91
C GLU A 13 -22.65 16.07 2.45
N SER A 14 -21.79 16.07 1.45
CA SER A 14 -21.13 17.28 0.98
C SER A 14 -21.76 17.87 -0.29
N GLY A 15 -22.66 17.15 -0.94
CA GLY A 15 -23.22 17.56 -2.22
C GLY A 15 -22.31 17.29 -3.41
N ILE A 16 -21.19 16.66 -3.19
CA ILE A 16 -20.25 16.26 -4.26
C ILE A 16 -20.52 14.82 -4.64
N ALA A 17 -20.79 14.57 -5.92
CA ALA A 17 -21.00 13.21 -6.40
C ALA A 17 -19.67 12.44 -6.42
N PRO A 18 -19.67 11.16 -5.99
CA PRO A 18 -18.46 10.34 -6.08
C PRO A 18 -18.07 10.09 -7.52
N VAL A 19 -16.76 10.08 -7.79
CA VAL A 19 -16.21 9.82 -9.11
C VAL A 19 -15.27 8.63 -9.01
N ALA A 20 -15.39 7.70 -9.96
CA ALA A 20 -14.52 6.54 -10.06
C ALA A 20 -13.77 6.57 -11.39
N LYS A 21 -12.49 6.25 -11.35
CA LYS A 21 -11.67 6.08 -12.53
C LYS A 21 -11.01 4.71 -12.50
N GLN A 22 -11.04 4.01 -13.59
CA GLN A 22 -10.46 2.68 -13.72
C GLN A 22 -9.01 2.77 -14.15
N TYR A 23 -8.16 1.99 -13.48
CA TYR A 23 -6.74 1.85 -13.82
C TYR A 23 -6.47 0.41 -14.21
N SER A 24 -5.76 0.20 -15.31
CA SER A 24 -5.36 -1.12 -15.75
C SER A 24 -3.86 -1.14 -16.05
N ALA A 25 -3.25 -2.30 -15.85
CA ALA A 25 -1.82 -2.46 -16.03
C ALA A 25 -1.50 -3.89 -16.45
N SER A 26 -0.28 -4.12 -16.92
CA SER A 26 0.16 -5.43 -17.41
C SER A 26 0.55 -6.40 -16.30
N GLY A 27 0.86 -5.91 -15.10
CA GLY A 27 1.30 -6.73 -13.99
C GLY A 27 0.65 -6.35 -12.66
N ARG A 28 0.76 -7.26 -11.70
CA ARG A 28 0.23 -7.06 -10.35
C ARG A 28 1.19 -7.67 -9.34
N VAL A 29 1.48 -6.91 -8.27
CA VAL A 29 2.20 -7.40 -7.09
C VAL A 29 1.26 -7.31 -5.92
N SER A 30 1.10 -8.39 -5.15
CA SER A 30 0.17 -8.41 -4.03
C SER A 30 0.79 -9.05 -2.80
N LEU A 31 0.29 -8.64 -1.63
CA LEU A 31 0.69 -9.15 -0.33
C LEU A 31 -0.55 -9.28 0.53
N ASN A 32 -0.66 -10.39 1.26
CA ASN A 32 -1.70 -10.62 2.26
C ASN A 32 -1.08 -11.47 3.36
N GLU A 33 -0.60 -10.82 4.41
CA GLU A 33 0.12 -11.47 5.50
C GLU A 33 -0.40 -10.98 6.86
N THR A 34 -0.41 -11.87 7.83
CA THR A 34 -0.75 -11.52 9.21
C THR A 34 0.51 -11.43 10.05
N VAL A 35 0.68 -10.29 10.73
CA VAL A 35 1.77 -10.06 11.68
C VAL A 35 1.20 -10.19 13.09
N ALA A 36 1.84 -11.01 13.93
CA ALA A 36 1.39 -11.20 15.30
C ALA A 36 1.45 -9.90 16.11
N ASP A 37 0.69 -9.84 17.21
CA ASP A 37 0.73 -8.72 18.14
C ASP A 37 2.11 -8.59 18.78
N ASP A 38 2.45 -7.38 19.21
CA ASP A 38 3.70 -7.05 19.92
C ASP A 38 4.98 -7.41 19.15
N GLN A 39 4.95 -7.29 17.84
CA GLN A 39 6.13 -7.47 17.02
C GLN A 39 6.85 -6.15 16.78
N THR A 40 8.18 -6.20 16.77
CA THR A 40 9.01 -5.08 16.36
C THR A 40 9.75 -5.47 15.09
N ASP A 41 9.55 -4.70 14.02
CA ASP A 41 10.21 -4.88 12.73
C ASP A 41 10.08 -6.31 12.17
N ALA A 42 8.87 -6.87 12.22
CA ALA A 42 8.59 -8.16 11.60
C ALA A 42 8.74 -8.03 10.08
N GLU A 43 9.61 -8.82 9.49
CA GLU A 43 9.92 -8.73 8.07
C GLU A 43 8.91 -9.49 7.22
N LEU A 44 8.39 -8.82 6.19
CA LEU A 44 7.54 -9.43 5.16
C LEU A 44 8.25 -9.37 3.81
N SER A 45 8.24 -10.48 3.09
CA SER A 45 8.77 -10.53 1.72
C SER A 45 7.85 -9.77 0.79
N PHE A 46 8.33 -8.69 0.22
CA PHE A 46 7.57 -7.90 -0.73
C PHE A 46 8.54 -7.10 -1.59
N ALA A 47 8.51 -7.32 -2.90
CA ALA A 47 9.38 -6.64 -3.84
C ALA A 47 8.54 -5.80 -4.80
N LEU A 48 8.90 -4.53 -4.97
CA LEU A 48 8.16 -3.61 -5.81
C LEU A 48 9.10 -2.59 -6.46
N ASP A 49 9.04 -2.49 -7.78
CA ASP A 49 9.65 -1.39 -8.53
C ASP A 49 8.68 -0.21 -8.48
N VAL A 50 8.96 0.77 -7.65
CA VAL A 50 8.04 1.89 -7.42
C VAL A 50 7.87 2.76 -8.65
N SER A 51 8.86 2.79 -9.56
CA SER A 51 8.74 3.57 -10.80
C SER A 51 7.74 2.97 -11.78
N ALA A 52 7.41 1.68 -11.64
CA ALA A 52 6.46 0.98 -12.49
C ALA A 52 5.02 1.05 -11.97
N VAL A 53 4.80 1.57 -10.76
CA VAL A 53 3.49 1.55 -10.12
C VAL A 53 2.53 2.50 -10.82
N LYS A 54 1.35 1.97 -11.12
CA LYS A 54 0.24 2.72 -11.72
C LYS A 54 -0.89 2.96 -10.74
N SER A 55 -1.15 1.98 -9.88
CA SER A 55 -2.16 2.09 -8.82
C SER A 55 -1.71 1.24 -7.62
N PHE A 56 -1.89 1.74 -6.41
CA PHE A 56 -1.37 1.12 -5.19
C PHE A 56 -2.37 1.25 -4.05
N ILE A 57 -2.56 0.15 -3.32
CA ILE A 57 -3.40 0.11 -2.13
C ILE A 57 -2.64 -0.65 -1.04
N LEU A 58 -2.54 -0.06 0.15
CA LEU A 58 -1.94 -0.69 1.33
C LEU A 58 -2.86 -0.43 2.53
N GLN A 59 -3.20 -1.49 3.26
CA GLN A 59 -4.11 -1.35 4.40
C GLN A 59 -3.81 -2.36 5.50
N SER A 60 -4.27 -2.04 6.69
CA SER A 60 -4.23 -2.92 7.87
C SER A 60 -5.55 -2.82 8.62
N ASP A 61 -5.93 -3.89 9.30
CA ASP A 61 -7.13 -3.93 10.15
C ASP A 61 -6.89 -3.36 11.55
N VAL A 62 -5.63 -3.13 11.93
CA VAL A 62 -5.26 -2.47 13.19
C VAL A 62 -4.19 -1.40 12.92
N ASP A 63 -4.05 -0.46 13.86
CA ASP A 63 -2.97 0.54 13.77
C ASP A 63 -1.62 -0.16 13.82
N CYS A 64 -0.73 0.17 12.89
CA CYS A 64 0.62 -0.39 12.87
C CYS A 64 1.57 0.52 12.10
N LEU A 65 2.87 0.30 12.31
CA LEU A 65 3.92 1.01 11.61
C LEU A 65 4.49 0.11 10.51
N VAL A 66 4.61 0.61 9.30
CA VAL A 66 5.23 -0.11 8.19
C VAL A 66 6.43 0.70 7.71
N GLU A 67 7.59 0.04 7.66
CA GLU A 67 8.85 0.61 7.22
C GLU A 67 9.37 -0.20 6.03
N THR A 68 10.07 0.45 5.11
CA THR A 68 10.57 -0.23 3.91
C THR A 68 12.07 -0.45 4.00
N ASN A 69 12.51 -1.63 3.55
CA ASN A 69 13.89 -2.01 3.27
C ASN A 69 14.81 -2.19 4.47
N ASP A 70 14.58 -1.51 5.58
CA ASP A 70 15.36 -1.65 6.81
C ASP A 70 14.52 -1.20 8.00
N GLY A 71 14.50 -1.99 9.06
CA GLY A 71 13.76 -1.66 10.26
C GLY A 71 14.42 -0.58 11.13
N SER A 72 15.73 -0.37 10.96
CA SER A 72 16.50 0.61 11.75
C SER A 72 16.66 1.94 11.03
N THR A 73 16.91 1.89 9.72
CA THR A 73 17.07 3.07 8.86
C THR A 73 16.23 2.90 7.60
N PRO A 74 14.90 2.96 7.74
CA PRO A 74 14.03 2.71 6.60
C PRO A 74 14.15 3.80 5.54
N ASP A 75 13.93 3.39 4.28
CA ASP A 75 13.85 4.35 3.18
C ASP A 75 12.57 5.16 3.28
N ASP A 76 11.46 4.49 3.62
CA ASP A 76 10.16 5.15 3.79
C ASP A 76 9.43 4.52 4.98
N THR A 77 8.51 5.29 5.57
CA THR A 77 7.72 4.88 6.73
C THR A 77 6.29 5.34 6.58
N ILE A 78 5.34 4.49 6.96
CA ILE A 78 3.93 4.86 7.03
C ILE A 78 3.29 4.30 8.31
N SER A 79 2.57 5.16 9.04
CA SER A 79 1.73 4.73 10.15
C SER A 79 0.34 4.45 9.62
N LEU A 80 0.00 3.16 9.49
CA LEU A 80 -1.32 2.76 9.02
C LEU A 80 -2.33 2.86 10.16
N LYS A 81 -3.51 3.36 9.85
CA LYS A 81 -4.65 3.41 10.76
C LYS A 81 -5.63 2.29 10.42
N ALA A 82 -6.19 1.68 11.46
CA ALA A 82 -7.12 0.56 11.32
C ALA A 82 -8.25 0.89 10.34
N GLY A 83 -8.38 0.09 9.31
CA GLY A 83 -9.44 0.23 8.32
C GLY A 83 -9.33 1.41 7.37
N VAL A 84 -8.23 2.16 7.42
CA VAL A 84 -8.02 3.31 6.53
C VAL A 84 -6.93 2.97 5.52
N PRO A 85 -7.28 2.71 4.26
CA PRO A 85 -6.27 2.35 3.26
C PRO A 85 -5.45 3.56 2.82
N TYR A 86 -4.16 3.33 2.58
CA TYR A 86 -3.34 4.26 1.80
C TYR A 86 -3.55 3.90 0.32
N VAL A 87 -4.03 4.85 -0.46
CA VAL A 87 -4.32 4.68 -1.88
C VAL A 87 -3.56 5.71 -2.68
N TRP A 88 -2.87 5.26 -3.72
CA TRP A 88 -2.17 6.15 -4.64
C TRP A 88 -2.33 5.62 -6.08
N ASN A 89 -2.34 6.54 -7.03
CA ASN A 89 -2.32 6.20 -8.45
C ASN A 89 -1.61 7.32 -9.22
N THR A 90 -1.37 7.09 -10.51
CA THR A 90 -0.62 8.05 -11.35
C THR A 90 -1.32 9.40 -11.52
N ASP A 91 -2.60 9.49 -11.19
CA ASP A 91 -3.36 10.74 -11.22
C ASP A 91 -3.55 11.37 -9.84
N SER A 92 -2.98 10.80 -8.78
CA SER A 92 -3.05 11.36 -7.44
C SER A 92 -2.34 12.71 -7.40
N TYR A 93 -2.93 13.65 -6.65
CA TYR A 93 -2.34 14.99 -6.51
C TYR A 93 -1.08 14.98 -5.66
N ASN A 94 -0.95 14.00 -4.75
CA ASN A 94 0.23 13.85 -3.93
C ASN A 94 1.22 12.88 -4.59
N ALA A 95 2.51 13.08 -4.35
CA ALA A 95 3.53 12.15 -4.78
C ALA A 95 3.38 10.81 -4.07
N PHE A 96 3.82 9.73 -4.72
CA PHE A 96 3.83 8.42 -4.10
C PHE A 96 4.73 8.45 -2.85
N LEU A 97 4.22 7.91 -1.76
CA LEU A 97 4.93 7.91 -0.48
C LEU A 97 6.26 7.15 -0.57
N PHE A 98 6.24 6.02 -1.28
CA PHE A 98 7.41 5.17 -1.39
C PHE A 98 8.33 5.69 -2.49
N THR A 99 9.50 6.19 -2.09
CA THR A 99 10.43 6.90 -2.99
C THR A 99 11.51 5.99 -3.55
N GLU A 100 11.76 4.85 -2.90
CA GLU A 100 12.77 3.88 -3.29
C GLU A 100 12.11 2.53 -3.55
N ASP A 101 12.70 1.72 -4.44
CA ASP A 101 12.21 0.37 -4.69
C ASP A 101 12.14 -0.41 -3.37
N ILE A 102 11.06 -1.17 -3.22
CA ILE A 102 10.81 -1.95 -2.00
C ILE A 102 11.39 -3.35 -2.21
N THR A 103 12.21 -3.80 -1.27
CA THR A 103 12.74 -5.17 -1.24
C THR A 103 12.16 -5.97 -0.08
N ALA A 104 11.69 -5.30 0.96
CA ALA A 104 11.04 -5.93 2.11
C ALA A 104 10.24 -4.89 2.87
N LEU A 105 9.22 -5.33 3.59
CA LEU A 105 8.48 -4.50 4.54
C LEU A 105 8.80 -4.97 5.97
N PHE A 106 8.87 -4.02 6.90
CA PHE A 106 9.09 -4.29 8.31
C PHE A 106 7.92 -3.70 9.08
N VAL A 107 7.20 -4.55 9.82
CA VAL A 107 5.94 -4.16 10.47
C VAL A 107 6.10 -4.22 11.97
N THR A 108 5.74 -3.14 12.65
CA THR A 108 5.71 -3.05 14.11
C THR A 108 4.26 -2.96 14.58
N THR A 109 3.85 -3.88 15.45
CA THR A 109 2.49 -3.97 15.97
C THR A 109 2.49 -3.75 17.49
N ALA A 110 1.43 -3.13 17.99
CA ALA A 110 1.24 -2.92 19.43
C ALA A 110 -0.25 -2.99 19.83
N ASP A 111 -1.15 -2.95 18.84
CA ASP A 111 -2.59 -2.86 19.08
C ASP A 111 -3.34 -4.12 18.59
N GLY A 112 -2.67 -5.25 18.58
CA GLY A 112 -3.21 -6.52 18.12
C GLY A 112 -2.48 -7.06 16.91
N ALA A 113 -2.81 -8.28 16.51
CA ALA A 113 -2.29 -8.85 15.27
C ALA A 113 -2.82 -8.07 14.07
N ALA A 114 -1.94 -7.76 13.13
CA ALA A 114 -2.28 -6.96 11.96
C ALA A 114 -2.37 -7.83 10.71
N ASN A 115 -3.48 -7.73 9.99
CA ASN A 115 -3.56 -8.29 8.64
C ASN A 115 -3.15 -7.20 7.65
N ILE A 116 -2.01 -7.41 7.01
CA ILE A 116 -1.44 -6.45 6.06
C ILE A 116 -1.83 -6.88 4.65
N GLN A 117 -2.53 -6.01 3.96
CA GLN A 117 -2.93 -6.25 2.58
C GLN A 117 -2.39 -5.15 1.69
N CYS A 118 -1.75 -5.55 0.61
CA CYS A 118 -1.20 -4.62 -0.37
C CYS A 118 -1.43 -5.15 -1.76
N GLU A 119 -1.78 -4.26 -2.67
CA GLU A 119 -1.86 -4.59 -4.08
C GLU A 119 -1.34 -3.42 -4.91
N ALA A 120 -0.40 -3.71 -5.79
CA ALA A 120 0.14 -2.73 -6.72
C ALA A 120 -0.10 -3.21 -8.15
N LEU A 121 -0.67 -2.33 -8.98
CA LEU A 121 -0.69 -2.52 -10.43
C LEU A 121 0.54 -1.86 -11.01
N ILE A 122 1.28 -2.60 -11.81
CA ILE A 122 2.53 -2.14 -12.41
C ILE A 122 2.49 -2.31 -13.92
N ASP A 123 3.14 -1.40 -14.63
CA ASP A 123 3.38 -1.56 -16.06
C ASP A 123 4.78 -2.13 -16.24
N VAL A 124 4.82 -3.36 -16.74
CA VAL A 124 6.08 -4.04 -17.03
C VAL A 124 6.46 -3.72 -18.47
N THR A 125 7.59 -3.03 -18.64
CA THR A 125 8.12 -2.75 -19.98
C THR A 125 9.04 -3.90 -20.38
N PRO A 126 8.79 -4.55 -21.52
CA PRO A 126 9.66 -5.63 -21.99
C PRO A 126 11.04 -5.13 -22.38
#